data_2175f84ba5f762a382ff9ebed5fb097d
#
_entry.id   2175f84ba5f762a382ff9ebed5fb097d
#
_cell.length_a   1.000
_cell.length_b   1.000
_cell.length_c   1.000
_cell.angle_alpha   90.00
_cell.angle_beta   90.00
_cell.angle_gamma   90.00
#
_symmetry.space_group_name_H-M   'P 1'
#
loop_
_entity.id
_entity.type
_entity.pdbx_description
1 polymer ?
#
loop_
_entity_poly.entity_id
_entity_poly.type
_entity_poly.pdbx_seq_one_letter_code
_entity_poly.pdbx_strand_id
1 'polypeptide(L)'
;MTDDNDVYTPAQYREHQDGHGVRDPDAHPHAGIVRDEEVSRYLSVLSSEYGHGQGHFRDADRLPGRADELKEVERIREIAATETARSALDAGDMPSLKHLTGDQQERADISGMKAIQKIDEIITSPAPVIVILGEMGTGKTDLSGLFGQRAKHLLGVEQVASNIPSLKETTKWVDSEGEVRSGFVGNFGTMDEWVRQDGDPMENPQGPKLFIGDEFSSVGDGGGKAGYLMRKKMGPLVFKIRKFNGTLIYVAHDESSIHPLLWRVGVIVKKTSKKQAIVADSIKNGEIRDERFRIDGIPQTDWRYDTKDPAVWSWADSEEEETPEPGSVAYDVAVWTVVRCKKDGLTNRETAKFVPYSHGWVGTRWREYEQDGKHRDTISNVEAITA
;
A
#
# COMPACT_ATOMS: atom_id res chain seq x y z
N MET A 1 -17.36 25.12 -8.02
CA MET A 1 -17.26 23.70 -8.26
C MET A 1 -17.31 23.05 -6.89
N THR A 2 -18.40 22.40 -6.55
CA THR A 2 -18.50 21.63 -5.32
C THR A 2 -17.52 20.47 -5.45
N ASP A 3 -16.65 20.32 -4.47
CA ASP A 3 -15.67 19.24 -4.42
C ASP A 3 -16.44 17.91 -4.43
N ASP A 4 -16.15 17.03 -5.38
CA ASP A 4 -16.91 15.77 -5.61
C ASP A 4 -16.83 14.80 -4.39
N ASN A 5 -16.00 15.14 -3.39
CA ASN A 5 -15.83 14.40 -2.14
C ASN A 5 -16.75 14.87 -1.00
N ASP A 6 -17.38 16.02 -1.15
CA ASP A 6 -18.28 16.56 -0.15
C ASP A 6 -19.70 16.05 -0.36
N VAL A 7 -20.20 15.23 0.54
CA VAL A 7 -21.58 14.76 0.57
C VAL A 7 -22.18 15.02 1.95
N TYR A 8 -23.48 15.18 2.02
CA TYR A 8 -24.19 15.27 3.28
C TYR A 8 -24.07 13.93 4.03
N THR A 9 -23.68 14.01 5.29
CA THR A 9 -23.61 12.84 6.17
C THR A 9 -24.95 12.51 6.78
N PRO A 10 -25.13 11.28 7.29
CA PRO A 10 -26.27 10.97 8.14
C PRO A 10 -26.43 11.90 9.34
N ALA A 11 -25.30 12.40 9.89
CA ALA A 11 -25.30 13.39 10.97
C ALA A 11 -25.89 14.74 10.52
N GLN A 12 -25.47 15.25 9.36
CA GLN A 12 -26.02 16.49 8.79
C GLN A 12 -27.50 16.35 8.42
N TYR A 13 -27.91 15.17 7.93
CA TYR A 13 -29.32 14.88 7.71
C TYR A 13 -30.12 14.92 9.01
N ARG A 14 -29.54 14.39 10.10
CA ARG A 14 -30.13 14.48 11.44
C ARG A 14 -30.30 15.92 11.91
N GLU A 15 -29.25 16.74 11.76
CA GLU A 15 -29.29 18.18 12.08
C GLU A 15 -30.39 18.90 11.33
N HIS A 16 -30.53 18.58 10.03
CA HIS A 16 -31.61 19.12 9.21
C HIS A 16 -32.99 18.74 9.73
N GLN A 17 -33.21 17.49 10.12
CA GLN A 17 -34.45 17.01 10.69
C GLN A 17 -34.76 17.65 12.06
N ASP A 18 -33.74 17.93 12.88
CA ASP A 18 -33.89 18.62 14.16
C ASP A 18 -34.12 20.15 14.00
N GLY A 19 -34.08 20.67 12.78
CA GLY A 19 -34.38 22.06 12.47
C GLY A 19 -33.18 22.99 12.56
N HIS A 20 -31.97 22.42 12.55
CA HIS A 20 -30.74 23.20 12.42
C HIS A 20 -30.44 23.47 10.94
N GLY A 21 -30.05 24.68 10.58
CA GLY A 21 -29.77 25.06 9.19
C GLY A 21 -31.02 25.37 8.37
N VAL A 22 -31.12 24.90 7.13
CA VAL A 22 -32.30 25.11 6.26
C VAL A 22 -33.40 24.14 6.69
N ARG A 23 -34.46 24.64 7.21
CA ARG A 23 -35.58 23.85 7.74
C ARG A 23 -36.40 23.24 6.60
N ASP A 24 -36.55 21.91 6.63
CA ASP A 24 -37.51 21.17 5.84
C ASP A 24 -38.75 20.90 6.71
N PRO A 25 -39.92 21.47 6.39
CA PRO A 25 -41.12 21.28 7.19
C PRO A 25 -41.63 19.82 7.17
N ASP A 26 -41.24 19.05 6.17
CA ASP A 26 -41.68 17.65 6.00
C ASP A 26 -40.73 16.65 6.68
N ALA A 27 -39.59 17.11 7.25
CA ALA A 27 -38.67 16.24 7.96
C ALA A 27 -39.09 16.08 9.43
N HIS A 28 -39.17 14.82 9.88
CA HIS A 28 -39.59 14.48 11.24
C HIS A 28 -38.39 14.02 12.09
N PRO A 29 -38.24 14.57 13.35
CA PRO A 29 -37.10 14.28 14.21
C PRO A 29 -36.93 12.78 14.62
N HIS A 30 -37.98 11.96 14.48
CA HIS A 30 -37.93 10.52 14.77
C HIS A 30 -37.45 9.67 13.59
N ALA A 31 -37.35 10.27 12.39
CA ALA A 31 -36.90 9.53 11.20
C ALA A 31 -35.44 9.06 11.36
N GLY A 32 -35.19 7.83 10.96
CA GLY A 32 -33.90 7.18 11.13
C GLY A 32 -33.57 6.71 12.56
N ILE A 33 -34.40 7.06 13.55
CA ILE A 33 -34.26 6.62 14.96
C ILE A 33 -35.25 5.53 15.28
N VAL A 34 -36.52 5.77 15.02
CA VAL A 34 -37.62 4.84 15.32
C VAL A 34 -37.74 3.87 14.18
N ARG A 35 -37.35 2.61 14.40
CA ARG A 35 -37.37 1.53 13.38
C ARG A 35 -38.69 0.81 13.27
N ASP A 36 -39.49 0.83 14.35
CA ASP A 36 -40.83 0.27 14.31
C ASP A 36 -41.72 1.09 13.38
N GLU A 37 -42.24 0.43 12.35
CA GLU A 37 -43.00 1.08 11.28
C GLU A 37 -44.30 1.69 11.78
N GLU A 38 -45.01 1.03 12.69
CA GLU A 38 -46.31 1.51 13.20
C GLU A 38 -46.09 2.73 14.10
N VAL A 39 -45.10 2.65 14.99
CA VAL A 39 -44.74 3.78 15.88
C VAL A 39 -44.23 4.97 15.07
N SER A 40 -43.38 4.74 14.07
CA SER A 40 -42.86 5.80 13.19
C SER A 40 -43.96 6.49 12.42
N ARG A 41 -44.91 5.72 11.87
CA ARG A 41 -46.09 6.25 11.16
C ARG A 41 -47.00 7.05 12.10
N TYR A 42 -47.24 6.55 13.31
CA TYR A 42 -48.00 7.28 14.32
C TYR A 42 -47.37 8.61 14.66
N LEU A 43 -46.06 8.63 14.90
CA LEU A 43 -45.32 9.85 15.22
C LEU A 43 -45.34 10.85 14.06
N SER A 44 -45.29 10.38 12.81
CA SER A 44 -45.39 11.25 11.62
C SER A 44 -46.76 11.90 11.51
N VAL A 45 -47.84 11.15 11.72
CA VAL A 45 -49.18 11.68 11.71
C VAL A 45 -49.38 12.66 12.86
N LEU A 46 -48.92 12.32 14.06
CA LEU A 46 -48.96 13.18 15.24
C LEU A 46 -48.24 14.50 14.96
N SER A 47 -47.04 14.47 14.40
CA SER A 47 -46.25 15.67 14.08
C SER A 47 -46.93 16.56 13.04
N SER A 48 -47.57 15.97 12.02
CA SER A 48 -48.26 16.71 10.97
C SER A 48 -49.56 17.38 11.45
N GLU A 49 -50.28 16.70 12.34
CA GLU A 49 -51.61 17.15 12.79
C GLU A 49 -51.59 17.93 14.12
N TYR A 50 -50.47 17.95 14.81
CA TYR A 50 -50.37 18.53 16.17
C TYR A 50 -50.82 19.98 16.24
N GLY A 51 -50.36 20.81 15.33
CA GLY A 51 -50.71 22.25 15.29
C GLY A 51 -52.20 22.53 15.03
N HIS A 52 -52.85 21.64 14.28
CA HIS A 52 -54.30 21.79 13.95
C HIS A 52 -55.20 21.39 15.10
N GLY A 53 -54.72 20.51 16.00
CA GLY A 53 -55.51 20.00 17.13
C GLY A 53 -55.43 20.86 18.40
N GLN A 54 -54.45 21.73 18.53
CA GLN A 54 -54.23 22.51 19.77
C GLN A 54 -55.42 23.37 20.22
N GLY A 55 -56.17 23.94 19.27
CA GLY A 55 -57.32 24.78 19.57
C GLY A 55 -58.48 24.08 20.28
N HIS A 56 -58.47 22.75 20.40
CA HIS A 56 -59.52 21.95 21.06
C HIS A 56 -59.18 21.54 22.49
N PHE A 57 -58.00 21.88 23.00
CA PHE A 57 -57.58 21.54 24.36
C PHE A 57 -57.79 22.75 25.31
N ARG A 58 -58.35 22.46 26.51
CA ARG A 58 -58.63 23.49 27.54
C ARG A 58 -57.36 24.19 28.06
N ASP A 59 -56.22 23.54 27.98
CA ASP A 59 -54.93 24.02 28.48
C ASP A 59 -53.94 24.15 27.30
N ALA A 60 -54.37 24.55 26.12
CA ALA A 60 -53.52 24.69 24.90
C ALA A 60 -52.26 25.53 25.14
N ASP A 61 -52.32 26.56 25.99
CA ASP A 61 -51.19 27.42 26.34
C ASP A 61 -50.08 26.71 27.15
N ARG A 62 -50.34 25.50 27.66
CA ARG A 62 -49.38 24.69 28.42
C ARG A 62 -48.76 23.59 27.61
N LEU A 63 -49.25 23.39 26.36
CA LEU A 63 -48.69 22.40 25.46
C LEU A 63 -47.49 22.99 24.74
N PRO A 64 -46.44 22.18 24.46
CA PRO A 64 -45.30 22.64 23.65
C PRO A 64 -45.74 23.01 22.23
N GLY A 65 -44.98 23.86 21.58
CA GLY A 65 -45.28 24.33 20.23
C GLY A 65 -45.21 23.24 19.16
N ARG A 66 -44.48 22.15 19.45
CA ARG A 66 -44.27 21.05 18.51
C ARG A 66 -44.56 19.70 19.15
N ALA A 67 -44.98 18.74 18.35
CA ALA A 67 -45.27 17.37 18.82
C ALA A 67 -44.05 16.64 19.37
N ASP A 68 -42.88 16.89 18.80
CA ASP A 68 -41.62 16.26 19.22
C ASP A 68 -41.11 16.74 20.58
N GLU A 69 -41.63 17.85 21.11
CA GLU A 69 -41.39 18.40 22.46
C GLU A 69 -42.32 17.78 23.50
N LEU A 70 -43.30 16.94 23.11
CA LEU A 70 -44.13 16.19 24.02
C LEU A 70 -43.28 15.13 24.76
N LYS A 71 -43.44 15.07 26.11
CA LYS A 71 -42.67 14.12 26.95
C LYS A 71 -42.81 12.67 26.53
N GLU A 72 -43.96 12.25 26.02
CA GLU A 72 -44.20 10.93 25.53
C GLU A 72 -43.44 10.66 24.25
N VAL A 73 -43.39 11.61 23.32
CA VAL A 73 -42.66 11.53 22.06
C VAL A 73 -41.15 11.52 22.30
N GLU A 74 -40.67 12.43 23.16
CA GLU A 74 -39.28 12.47 23.60
C GLU A 74 -38.83 11.13 24.19
N ARG A 75 -39.63 10.55 25.13
CA ARG A 75 -39.33 9.25 25.73
C ARG A 75 -39.30 8.10 24.74
N ILE A 76 -40.21 8.07 23.75
CA ILE A 76 -40.22 7.07 22.67
C ILE A 76 -38.94 7.19 21.83
N ARG A 77 -38.55 8.42 21.49
CA ARG A 77 -37.31 8.69 20.75
C ARG A 77 -36.06 8.25 21.51
N GLU A 78 -35.96 8.55 22.80
CA GLU A 78 -34.82 8.16 23.65
C GLU A 78 -34.66 6.64 23.72
N ILE A 79 -35.75 5.90 23.95
CA ILE A 79 -35.74 4.44 23.97
C ILE A 79 -35.33 3.88 22.61
N ALA A 80 -35.95 4.37 21.53
CA ALA A 80 -35.68 3.91 20.19
C ALA A 80 -34.23 4.25 19.75
N ALA A 81 -33.74 5.45 20.11
CA ALA A 81 -32.36 5.86 19.85
C ALA A 81 -31.34 4.95 20.56
N THR A 82 -31.61 4.56 21.83
CA THR A 82 -30.75 3.64 22.58
C THR A 82 -30.68 2.27 21.91
N GLU A 83 -31.79 1.70 21.51
CA GLU A 83 -31.83 0.41 20.81
C GLU A 83 -31.16 0.48 19.44
N THR A 84 -31.39 1.55 18.69
CA THR A 84 -30.77 1.77 17.39
C THR A 84 -29.26 1.96 17.52
N ALA A 85 -28.79 2.74 18.52
CA ALA A 85 -27.36 2.91 18.81
C ALA A 85 -26.68 1.59 19.17
N ARG A 86 -27.30 0.79 20.05
CA ARG A 86 -26.78 -0.52 20.45
C ARG A 86 -26.65 -1.44 19.22
N SER A 87 -27.69 -1.55 18.43
CA SER A 87 -27.69 -2.36 17.19
C SER A 87 -26.65 -1.87 16.19
N ALA A 88 -26.47 -0.55 16.05
CA ALA A 88 -25.46 0.03 15.16
C ALA A 88 -24.02 -0.22 15.67
N LEU A 89 -23.79 -0.17 17.00
CA LEU A 89 -22.50 -0.51 17.61
C LEU A 89 -22.17 -1.99 17.40
N ASP A 90 -23.11 -2.89 17.66
CA ASP A 90 -22.94 -4.34 17.48
C ASP A 90 -22.65 -4.71 16.01
N ALA A 91 -23.26 -4.01 15.07
CA ALA A 91 -23.08 -4.22 13.63
C ALA A 91 -21.88 -3.44 13.02
N GLY A 92 -21.24 -2.53 13.79
CA GLY A 92 -20.24 -1.61 13.25
C GLY A 92 -20.79 -0.61 12.23
N ASP A 93 -22.09 -0.29 12.31
CA ASP A 93 -22.79 0.64 11.41
C ASP A 93 -22.47 2.09 11.76
N MET A 94 -21.34 2.57 11.25
CA MET A 94 -20.86 3.95 11.47
C MET A 94 -21.81 5.02 10.90
N PRO A 95 -22.47 4.85 9.76
CA PRO A 95 -23.48 5.79 9.28
C PRO A 95 -24.61 6.02 10.28
N SER A 96 -25.20 4.94 10.82
CA SER A 96 -26.27 5.05 11.83
C SER A 96 -25.77 5.70 13.11
N LEU A 97 -24.57 5.39 13.58
CA LEU A 97 -23.97 6.02 14.76
C LEU A 97 -23.76 7.53 14.55
N LYS A 98 -23.25 7.93 13.39
CA LYS A 98 -23.09 9.35 13.02
C LYS A 98 -24.44 10.07 12.92
N HIS A 99 -25.47 9.40 12.39
CA HIS A 99 -26.81 9.96 12.36
C HIS A 99 -27.36 10.24 13.76
N LEU A 100 -27.15 9.30 14.70
CA LEU A 100 -27.64 9.43 16.08
C LEU A 100 -26.90 10.51 16.89
N THR A 101 -25.61 10.68 16.64
CA THR A 101 -24.79 11.69 17.36
C THR A 101 -24.94 13.11 16.85
N GLY A 102 -25.33 13.26 15.57
CA GLY A 102 -25.33 14.56 14.90
C GLY A 102 -23.93 15.09 14.60
N ASP A 103 -23.85 16.09 13.72
CA ASP A 103 -22.60 16.82 13.45
C ASP A 103 -22.95 18.21 12.89
N GLN A 104 -22.93 19.18 13.77
CA GLN A 104 -23.60 20.48 13.54
C GLN A 104 -22.95 21.41 12.51
N GLN A 105 -21.77 21.14 11.98
CA GLN A 105 -21.05 22.20 11.27
C GLN A 105 -20.33 21.83 9.99
N GLU A 106 -20.12 20.56 9.63
CA GLU A 106 -19.28 20.24 8.50
C GLU A 106 -19.79 19.07 7.65
N ARG A 107 -19.59 19.17 6.35
CA ARG A 107 -19.71 18.04 5.43
C ARG A 107 -18.66 17.00 5.79
N ALA A 108 -19.01 15.74 5.85
CA ALA A 108 -18.01 14.69 6.10
C ALA A 108 -17.09 14.56 4.90
N ASP A 109 -15.81 14.58 5.18
CA ASP A 109 -14.82 14.14 4.23
C ASP A 109 -14.89 12.60 4.11
N ILE A 110 -15.49 12.13 3.02
CA ILE A 110 -15.55 10.68 2.68
C ILE A 110 -14.43 10.25 1.74
N SER A 111 -13.43 11.10 1.52
CA SER A 111 -12.32 10.80 0.61
C SER A 111 -11.61 9.49 1.01
N GLY A 112 -11.46 9.24 2.30
CA GLY A 112 -10.90 7.99 2.83
C GLY A 112 -11.70 6.74 2.43
N MET A 113 -13.03 6.80 2.49
CA MET A 113 -13.90 5.68 2.06
C MET A 113 -13.80 5.46 0.55
N LYS A 114 -13.85 6.53 -0.24
CA LYS A 114 -13.66 6.48 -1.70
C LYS A 114 -12.26 5.95 -2.07
N ALA A 115 -11.23 6.34 -1.32
CA ALA A 115 -9.87 5.83 -1.50
C ALA A 115 -9.80 4.32 -1.28
N ILE A 116 -10.39 3.81 -0.21
CA ILE A 116 -10.46 2.37 0.07
C ILE A 116 -11.21 1.64 -1.05
N GLN A 117 -12.35 2.15 -1.50
CA GLN A 117 -13.10 1.54 -2.59
C GLN A 117 -12.28 1.43 -3.89
N LYS A 118 -11.54 2.49 -4.26
CA LYS A 118 -10.64 2.48 -5.43
C LYS A 118 -9.45 1.53 -5.25
N ILE A 119 -8.90 1.42 -4.05
CA ILE A 119 -7.85 0.45 -3.71
C ILE A 119 -8.39 -0.98 -3.84
N ASP A 120 -9.60 -1.24 -3.35
CA ASP A 120 -10.27 -2.53 -3.45
C ASP A 120 -10.51 -2.94 -4.90
N GLU A 121 -10.92 -1.99 -5.76
CA GLU A 121 -11.06 -2.20 -7.20
C GLU A 121 -9.74 -2.63 -7.86
N ILE A 122 -8.62 -2.02 -7.47
CA ILE A 122 -7.29 -2.40 -7.99
C ILE A 122 -6.93 -3.81 -7.53
N ILE A 123 -7.10 -4.14 -6.26
CA ILE A 123 -6.74 -5.44 -5.68
C ILE A 123 -7.56 -6.57 -6.27
N THR A 124 -8.84 -6.35 -6.51
CA THR A 124 -9.74 -7.35 -7.09
C THR A 124 -9.65 -7.44 -8.60
N SER A 125 -8.87 -6.55 -9.23
CA SER A 125 -8.61 -6.61 -10.67
C SER A 125 -7.80 -7.86 -11.04
N PRO A 126 -7.89 -8.33 -12.28
CA PRO A 126 -7.15 -9.51 -12.72
C PRO A 126 -5.63 -9.30 -12.84
N ALA A 127 -5.12 -8.09 -12.52
CA ALA A 127 -3.69 -7.79 -12.60
C ALA A 127 -2.94 -8.38 -11.39
N PRO A 128 -1.97 -9.28 -11.61
CA PRO A 128 -1.22 -9.92 -10.53
C PRO A 128 -0.11 -9.03 -9.95
N VAL A 129 0.12 -7.85 -10.52
CA VAL A 129 1.22 -6.94 -10.17
C VAL A 129 0.67 -5.53 -9.94
N ILE A 130 1.01 -4.96 -8.80
CA ILE A 130 0.74 -3.56 -8.48
C ILE A 130 2.08 -2.85 -8.34
N VAL A 131 2.34 -1.87 -9.19
CA VAL A 131 3.59 -1.09 -9.19
C VAL A 131 3.33 0.25 -8.53
N ILE A 132 3.95 0.48 -7.37
CA ILE A 132 3.82 1.72 -6.61
C ILE A 132 5.04 2.60 -6.84
N LEU A 133 4.81 3.81 -7.32
CA LEU A 133 5.82 4.81 -7.65
C LEU A 133 5.66 6.09 -6.83
N GLY A 134 6.67 6.92 -6.81
CA GLY A 134 6.61 8.28 -6.27
C GLY A 134 7.91 8.73 -5.63
N GLU A 135 8.01 10.00 -5.36
CA GLU A 135 9.18 10.61 -4.71
C GLU A 135 9.38 10.07 -3.28
N MET A 136 10.59 10.25 -2.78
CA MET A 136 10.92 9.92 -1.39
C MET A 136 10.01 10.69 -0.40
N GLY A 137 9.50 10.01 0.63
CA GLY A 137 8.64 10.61 1.64
C GLY A 137 7.16 10.75 1.27
N THR A 138 6.74 10.32 0.08
CA THR A 138 5.31 10.32 -0.33
C THR A 138 4.48 9.21 0.31
N GLY A 139 5.09 8.27 1.05
CA GLY A 139 4.40 7.16 1.72
C GLY A 139 4.08 5.99 0.78
N LYS A 140 5.03 5.61 -0.09
CA LYS A 140 4.92 4.43 -0.99
C LYS A 140 4.82 3.14 -0.21
N THR A 141 5.72 2.94 0.74
CA THR A 141 5.77 1.72 1.57
C THR A 141 4.53 1.62 2.46
N ASP A 142 4.03 2.74 3.04
CA ASP A 142 2.74 2.76 3.75
C ASP A 142 1.59 2.34 2.83
N LEU A 143 1.57 2.84 1.59
CA LEU A 143 0.55 2.45 0.64
C LEU A 143 0.65 0.95 0.29
N SER A 144 1.86 0.39 0.16
CA SER A 144 2.03 -1.06 -0.07
C SER A 144 1.47 -1.88 1.09
N GLY A 145 1.67 -1.43 2.34
CA GLY A 145 1.06 -2.02 3.53
C GLY A 145 -0.47 -1.94 3.51
N LEU A 146 -1.04 -0.80 3.08
CA LEU A 146 -2.48 -0.65 2.94
C LEU A 146 -3.06 -1.58 1.86
N PHE A 147 -2.41 -1.71 0.71
CA PHE A 147 -2.77 -2.71 -0.29
C PHE A 147 -2.70 -4.13 0.27
N GLY A 148 -1.66 -4.45 1.04
CA GLY A 148 -1.53 -5.74 1.71
C GLY A 148 -2.65 -6.02 2.71
N GLN A 149 -2.99 -5.05 3.55
CA GLN A 149 -4.09 -5.10 4.51
C GLN A 149 -5.43 -5.37 3.80
N ARG A 150 -5.68 -4.67 2.70
CA ARG A 150 -6.91 -4.85 1.90
C ARG A 150 -6.93 -6.19 1.17
N ALA A 151 -5.80 -6.63 0.61
CA ALA A 151 -5.68 -7.94 -0.03
C ALA A 151 -5.97 -9.08 0.95
N LYS A 152 -5.43 -9.00 2.16
CA LYS A 152 -5.72 -9.97 3.23
C LYS A 152 -7.21 -10.05 3.54
N HIS A 153 -7.88 -8.89 3.61
CA HIS A 153 -9.32 -8.84 3.90
C HIS A 153 -10.19 -9.33 2.73
N LEU A 154 -9.89 -8.92 1.49
CA LEU A 154 -10.77 -9.17 0.33
C LEU A 154 -10.49 -10.50 -0.36
N LEU A 155 -9.22 -10.87 -0.48
CA LEU A 155 -8.79 -12.08 -1.20
C LEU A 155 -8.52 -13.25 -0.26
N GLY A 156 -8.64 -13.06 1.06
CA GLY A 156 -8.32 -14.09 2.04
C GLY A 156 -6.84 -14.49 2.03
N VAL A 157 -5.92 -13.53 1.77
CA VAL A 157 -4.49 -13.80 1.73
C VAL A 157 -4.02 -14.29 3.10
N GLU A 158 -3.53 -15.52 3.15
CA GLU A 158 -2.97 -16.13 4.36
C GLU A 158 -1.44 -16.08 4.37
N GLN A 159 -0.81 -16.09 3.20
CA GLN A 159 0.63 -16.08 3.05
C GLN A 159 1.14 -14.71 2.60
N VAL A 160 1.89 -14.05 3.45
CA VAL A 160 2.50 -12.74 3.18
C VAL A 160 4.01 -12.84 3.35
N ALA A 161 4.75 -12.43 2.32
CA ALA A 161 6.20 -12.30 2.38
C ALA A 161 6.67 -10.92 1.91
N SER A 162 7.85 -10.51 2.35
CA SER A 162 8.42 -9.21 1.99
C SER A 162 9.95 -9.22 2.13
N ASN A 163 10.58 -8.34 1.39
CA ASN A 163 12.00 -8.03 1.56
C ASN A 163 12.26 -6.88 2.55
N ILE A 164 11.23 -6.45 3.28
CA ILE A 164 11.34 -5.49 4.39
C ILE A 164 11.50 -6.29 5.68
N PRO A 165 12.70 -6.30 6.32
CA PRO A 165 12.97 -7.17 7.46
C PRO A 165 12.07 -6.90 8.67
N SER A 166 11.71 -5.64 8.87
CA SER A 166 10.91 -5.18 10.02
C SER A 166 9.40 -5.29 9.82
N LEU A 167 8.91 -5.72 8.64
CA LEU A 167 7.47 -5.89 8.41
C LEU A 167 6.92 -7.06 9.26
N LYS A 168 6.03 -6.72 10.22
CA LYS A 168 5.53 -7.68 11.22
C LYS A 168 4.46 -8.63 10.68
N GLU A 169 3.77 -8.25 9.64
CA GLU A 169 2.62 -8.97 9.08
C GLU A 169 3.02 -10.09 8.11
N THR A 170 4.32 -10.34 7.95
CA THR A 170 4.81 -11.50 7.20
C THR A 170 4.47 -12.81 7.92
N THR A 171 4.24 -13.88 7.16
CA THR A 171 3.83 -15.18 7.68
C THR A 171 4.94 -16.21 7.50
N LYS A 172 5.02 -17.18 8.42
CA LYS A 172 5.92 -18.33 8.26
C LYS A 172 5.40 -19.24 7.15
N TRP A 173 6.31 -19.88 6.46
CA TRP A 173 6.02 -20.84 5.40
C TRP A 173 6.98 -22.03 5.48
N VAL A 174 6.69 -23.12 4.77
CA VAL A 174 7.49 -24.34 4.75
C VAL A 174 8.16 -24.45 3.39
N ASP A 175 9.48 -24.61 3.38
CA ASP A 175 10.27 -24.76 2.15
C ASP A 175 10.18 -26.20 1.57
N SER A 176 10.85 -26.42 0.43
CA SER A 176 10.87 -27.72 -0.27
C SER A 176 11.55 -28.83 0.53
N GLU A 177 12.36 -28.49 1.55
CA GLU A 177 13.04 -29.44 2.45
C GLU A 177 12.23 -29.73 3.71
N GLY A 178 11.10 -29.05 3.90
CA GLY A 178 10.21 -29.19 5.05
C GLY A 178 10.60 -28.29 6.23
N GLU A 179 11.53 -27.36 6.05
CA GLU A 179 11.96 -26.43 7.07
C GLU A 179 11.03 -25.20 7.15
N VAL A 180 10.81 -24.73 8.37
CA VAL A 180 9.97 -23.55 8.62
C VAL A 180 10.79 -22.28 8.45
N ARG A 181 10.48 -21.51 7.40
CA ARG A 181 11.10 -20.22 7.09
C ARG A 181 10.26 -19.05 7.58
N SER A 182 10.90 -17.90 7.80
CA SER A 182 10.20 -16.65 8.05
C SER A 182 9.63 -16.10 6.74
N GLY A 183 8.63 -15.20 6.82
CA GLY A 183 8.15 -14.48 5.64
C GLY A 183 9.04 -13.32 5.19
N PHE A 184 10.18 -13.09 5.85
CA PHE A 184 11.22 -12.24 5.30
C PHE A 184 11.95 -12.97 4.18
N VAL A 185 12.03 -12.34 3.01
CA VAL A 185 12.61 -12.90 1.78
C VAL A 185 13.52 -11.87 1.14
N GLY A 186 14.82 -12.02 1.34
CA GLY A 186 15.83 -11.06 0.92
C GLY A 186 16.50 -11.36 -0.43
N ASN A 187 16.16 -12.47 -1.09
CA ASN A 187 16.75 -12.84 -2.38
C ASN A 187 15.77 -13.50 -3.33
N PHE A 188 16.15 -13.57 -4.62
CA PHE A 188 15.29 -14.09 -5.67
C PHE A 188 15.01 -15.59 -5.53
N GLY A 189 15.99 -16.41 -5.17
CA GLY A 189 15.81 -17.85 -5.04
C GLY A 189 14.79 -18.22 -3.99
N THR A 190 14.89 -17.61 -2.80
CA THR A 190 13.92 -17.77 -1.72
C THR A 190 12.55 -17.24 -2.13
N MET A 191 12.47 -16.16 -2.92
CA MET A 191 11.19 -15.66 -3.45
C MET A 191 10.53 -16.65 -4.42
N ASP A 192 11.29 -17.21 -5.36
CA ASP A 192 10.75 -18.21 -6.33
C ASP A 192 10.27 -19.46 -5.59
N GLU A 193 11.02 -19.93 -4.60
CA GLU A 193 10.63 -21.05 -3.75
C GLU A 193 9.38 -20.74 -2.93
N TRP A 194 9.32 -19.58 -2.29
CA TRP A 194 8.14 -19.14 -1.56
C TRP A 194 6.88 -19.05 -2.45
N VAL A 195 7.00 -18.54 -3.68
CA VAL A 195 5.88 -18.50 -4.61
C VAL A 195 5.38 -19.90 -4.93
N ARG A 196 6.29 -20.89 -5.03
CA ARG A 196 5.99 -22.28 -5.42
C ARG A 196 5.73 -23.22 -4.24
N GLN A 197 5.64 -22.71 -3.01
CA GLN A 197 5.54 -23.52 -1.79
C GLN A 197 4.39 -24.55 -1.81
N ASP A 198 3.30 -24.29 -2.55
CA ASP A 198 2.15 -25.21 -2.67
C ASP A 198 2.35 -26.26 -3.80
N GLY A 199 3.52 -26.30 -4.43
CA GLY A 199 3.85 -27.24 -5.51
C GLY A 199 3.28 -26.85 -6.87
N ASP A 200 3.08 -27.84 -7.74
CA ASP A 200 2.59 -27.59 -9.10
C ASP A 200 1.12 -27.14 -9.10
N PRO A 201 0.81 -25.97 -9.70
CA PRO A 201 -0.56 -25.45 -9.78
C PRO A 201 -1.53 -26.37 -10.56
N MET A 202 -1.03 -27.29 -11.36
CA MET A 202 -1.88 -28.27 -12.09
C MET A 202 -2.28 -29.45 -11.21
N GLU A 203 -1.55 -29.71 -10.14
CA GLU A 203 -1.74 -30.85 -9.26
C GLU A 203 -2.25 -30.45 -7.88
N ASN A 204 -1.86 -29.27 -7.41
CA ASN A 204 -2.13 -28.80 -6.05
C ASN A 204 -2.95 -27.51 -6.02
N PRO A 205 -3.92 -27.40 -5.09
CA PRO A 205 -4.59 -26.12 -4.81
C PRO A 205 -3.58 -25.06 -4.39
N GLN A 206 -3.71 -23.84 -4.93
CA GLN A 206 -2.83 -22.73 -4.61
C GLN A 206 -3.51 -21.78 -3.63
N GLY A 207 -2.98 -21.64 -2.43
CA GLY A 207 -3.42 -20.63 -1.46
C GLY A 207 -3.15 -19.21 -1.96
N PRO A 208 -4.03 -18.24 -1.63
CA PRO A 208 -3.79 -16.84 -1.98
C PRO A 208 -2.58 -16.30 -1.21
N LYS A 209 -1.64 -15.73 -1.93
CA LYS A 209 -0.37 -15.23 -1.37
C LYS A 209 -0.01 -13.85 -1.91
N LEU A 210 0.67 -13.05 -1.08
CA LEU A 210 1.06 -11.68 -1.38
C LEU A 210 2.55 -11.48 -1.10
N PHE A 211 3.27 -10.98 -2.08
CA PHE A 211 4.64 -10.51 -1.92
C PHE A 211 4.71 -8.98 -2.00
N ILE A 212 5.32 -8.35 -0.99
CA ILE A 212 5.63 -6.93 -0.99
C ILE A 212 7.13 -6.76 -1.17
N GLY A 213 7.54 -6.23 -2.32
CA GLY A 213 8.93 -5.94 -2.65
C GLY A 213 9.19 -4.45 -2.70
N ASP A 214 10.08 -3.98 -1.84
CA ASP A 214 10.51 -2.59 -1.81
C ASP A 214 11.95 -2.48 -2.31
N GLU A 215 12.24 -1.44 -3.08
CA GLU A 215 13.58 -1.08 -3.53
C GLU A 215 14.39 -2.17 -4.25
N PHE A 216 13.76 -3.07 -5.01
CA PHE A 216 14.47 -4.07 -5.81
C PHE A 216 15.48 -3.48 -6.81
N SER A 217 15.33 -2.22 -7.17
CA SER A 217 16.20 -1.50 -8.11
C SER A 217 17.43 -0.88 -7.45
N SER A 218 17.47 -0.76 -6.13
CA SER A 218 18.61 -0.12 -5.41
C SER A 218 19.88 -0.97 -5.43
N VAL A 219 19.77 -2.26 -5.74
CA VAL A 219 20.90 -3.18 -5.88
C VAL A 219 21.45 -3.16 -7.30
N GLY A 220 21.90 -1.98 -7.77
CA GLY A 220 22.63 -1.80 -9.02
C GLY A 220 22.06 -0.70 -9.92
N ASP A 221 22.95 0.16 -10.40
CA ASP A 221 22.66 1.19 -11.40
C ASP A 221 21.81 0.65 -12.55
N GLY A 222 20.67 1.29 -12.84
CA GLY A 222 19.61 0.85 -13.75
C GLY A 222 19.95 0.58 -15.22
N GLY A 223 21.19 0.34 -15.57
CA GLY A 223 21.66 0.07 -16.90
C GLY A 223 22.82 -0.91 -16.95
N GLY A 224 22.60 -2.17 -16.63
CA GLY A 224 23.67 -3.15 -16.70
C GLY A 224 23.21 -4.55 -16.25
N LYS A 225 23.93 -5.15 -15.33
CA LYS A 225 23.72 -6.51 -14.84
C LYS A 225 22.37 -6.66 -14.11
N ALA A 226 21.98 -5.69 -13.28
CA ALA A 226 20.72 -5.74 -12.53
C ALA A 226 19.49 -5.74 -13.44
N GLY A 227 19.44 -4.90 -14.48
CA GLY A 227 18.36 -4.92 -15.47
C GLY A 227 18.31 -6.22 -16.28
N TYR A 228 19.47 -6.83 -16.57
CA TYR A 228 19.53 -8.13 -17.21
C TYR A 228 18.99 -9.24 -16.29
N LEU A 229 19.42 -9.27 -15.01
CA LEU A 229 18.99 -10.26 -14.03
C LEU A 229 17.49 -10.13 -13.74
N MET A 230 17.00 -8.89 -13.59
CA MET A 230 15.57 -8.65 -13.43
C MET A 230 14.76 -9.24 -14.61
N ARG A 231 15.20 -8.98 -15.84
CA ARG A 231 14.54 -9.55 -17.04
C ARG A 231 14.60 -11.07 -17.06
N LYS A 232 15.75 -11.64 -16.77
CA LYS A 232 15.99 -13.08 -16.81
C LYS A 232 15.24 -13.83 -15.72
N LYS A 233 15.21 -13.27 -14.49
CA LYS A 233 14.65 -13.92 -13.29
C LYS A 233 13.20 -13.50 -13.02
N MET A 234 12.95 -12.21 -12.84
CA MET A 234 11.60 -11.73 -12.51
C MET A 234 10.61 -11.84 -13.68
N GLY A 235 11.06 -11.70 -14.92
CA GLY A 235 10.16 -11.78 -16.07
C GLY A 235 9.32 -13.06 -16.09
N PRO A 236 9.95 -14.26 -16.08
CA PRO A 236 9.22 -15.53 -16.03
C PRO A 236 8.31 -15.66 -14.81
N LEU A 237 8.75 -15.18 -13.64
CA LEU A 237 7.99 -15.25 -12.39
C LEU A 237 6.74 -14.37 -12.45
N VAL A 238 6.85 -13.13 -12.87
CA VAL A 238 5.75 -12.16 -12.96
C VAL A 238 4.65 -12.66 -13.90
N PHE A 239 5.00 -13.27 -15.04
CA PHE A 239 4.00 -13.86 -15.94
C PHE A 239 3.31 -15.10 -15.36
N LYS A 240 3.98 -15.81 -14.45
CA LYS A 240 3.48 -17.06 -13.86
C LYS A 240 2.83 -16.88 -12.50
N ILE A 241 3.14 -15.80 -11.78
CA ILE A 241 2.73 -15.59 -10.38
C ILE A 241 1.22 -15.80 -10.17
N ARG A 242 0.41 -15.41 -11.16
CA ARG A 242 -1.04 -15.64 -11.16
C ARG A 242 -1.40 -17.13 -11.09
N LYS A 243 -0.61 -18.01 -11.72
CA LYS A 243 -0.86 -19.46 -11.69
C LYS A 243 -0.67 -20.03 -10.29
N PHE A 244 0.20 -19.40 -9.49
CA PHE A 244 0.44 -19.73 -8.10
C PHE A 244 -0.46 -18.96 -7.12
N ASN A 245 -1.55 -18.34 -7.63
CA ASN A 245 -2.47 -17.50 -6.86
C ASN A 245 -1.75 -16.39 -6.06
N GLY A 246 -0.69 -15.86 -6.64
CA GLY A 246 0.15 -14.83 -6.02
C GLY A 246 -0.14 -13.44 -6.57
N THR A 247 -0.03 -12.44 -5.71
CA THR A 247 -0.03 -11.02 -6.02
C THR A 247 1.31 -10.41 -5.66
N LEU A 248 1.87 -9.59 -6.54
CA LEU A 248 3.11 -8.84 -6.30
C LEU A 248 2.80 -7.36 -6.17
N ILE A 249 3.17 -6.78 -5.04
CA ILE A 249 3.26 -5.32 -4.88
C ILE A 249 4.73 -4.95 -5.01
N TYR A 250 5.04 -4.16 -6.02
CA TYR A 250 6.40 -3.70 -6.33
C TYR A 250 6.51 -2.19 -6.08
N VAL A 251 7.36 -1.81 -5.13
CA VAL A 251 7.60 -0.40 -4.79
C VAL A 251 8.89 0.07 -5.43
N ALA A 252 8.85 1.21 -6.10
CA ALA A 252 10.01 1.81 -6.74
C ALA A 252 10.04 3.35 -6.58
N HIS A 253 11.20 3.96 -6.77
CA HIS A 253 11.36 5.40 -6.60
C HIS A 253 10.82 6.20 -7.78
N ASP A 254 11.11 5.77 -8.99
CA ASP A 254 10.76 6.48 -10.22
C ASP A 254 10.42 5.52 -11.37
N GLU A 255 9.91 6.09 -12.45
CA GLU A 255 9.49 5.36 -13.63
C GLU A 255 10.65 4.71 -14.40
N SER A 256 11.86 5.26 -14.28
CA SER A 256 13.05 4.75 -14.96
C SER A 256 13.64 3.51 -14.29
N SER A 257 13.38 3.36 -12.98
CA SER A 257 13.85 2.23 -12.18
C SER A 257 13.03 0.95 -12.38
N ILE A 258 11.93 1.01 -13.18
CA ILE A 258 11.04 -0.12 -13.39
C ILE A 258 11.26 -0.77 -14.74
N HIS A 259 11.49 -2.08 -14.69
CA HIS A 259 11.56 -2.85 -15.93
C HIS A 259 10.18 -2.93 -16.63
N PRO A 260 10.09 -2.70 -17.97
CA PRO A 260 8.82 -2.71 -18.71
C PRO A 260 7.95 -3.98 -18.54
N LEU A 261 8.52 -5.11 -18.20
CA LEU A 261 7.77 -6.34 -17.94
C LEU A 261 6.81 -6.23 -16.76
N LEU A 262 7.14 -5.45 -15.73
CA LEU A 262 6.31 -5.30 -14.54
C LEU A 262 5.03 -4.49 -14.83
N TRP A 263 5.17 -3.33 -15.43
CA TRP A 263 4.01 -2.48 -15.67
C TRP A 263 3.13 -2.95 -16.84
N ARG A 264 3.65 -3.79 -17.77
CA ARG A 264 2.84 -4.35 -18.87
C ARG A 264 1.80 -5.37 -18.41
N VAL A 265 2.00 -6.00 -17.26
CA VAL A 265 1.09 -7.01 -16.70
C VAL A 265 0.41 -6.54 -15.43
N GLY A 266 0.69 -5.33 -14.98
CA GLY A 266 0.24 -4.78 -13.72
C GLY A 266 -0.52 -3.48 -13.85
N VAL A 267 -0.85 -2.90 -12.71
CA VAL A 267 -1.42 -1.56 -12.55
C VAL A 267 -0.38 -0.65 -11.93
N ILE A 268 -0.26 0.56 -12.45
CA ILE A 268 0.68 1.56 -11.94
C ILE A 268 -0.06 2.50 -11.00
N VAL A 269 0.48 2.69 -9.81
CA VAL A 269 -0.03 3.60 -8.77
C VAL A 269 1.06 4.60 -8.40
N LYS A 270 1.00 5.81 -8.92
CA LYS A 270 1.96 6.87 -8.64
C LYS A 270 1.51 7.73 -7.46
N LYS A 271 2.23 7.65 -6.35
CA LYS A 271 2.03 8.55 -5.20
C LYS A 271 2.47 9.96 -5.53
N THR A 272 1.56 10.91 -5.43
CA THR A 272 1.84 12.34 -5.62
C THR A 272 1.98 13.09 -4.29
N SER A 273 1.36 12.58 -3.24
CA SER A 273 1.50 13.07 -1.87
C SER A 273 1.18 11.96 -0.85
N LYS A 274 1.26 12.24 0.44
CA LYS A 274 0.91 11.27 1.49
C LYS A 274 -0.53 10.74 1.35
N LYS A 275 -1.47 11.58 0.88
CA LYS A 275 -2.89 11.24 0.79
C LYS A 275 -3.40 11.07 -0.65
N GLN A 276 -2.53 11.18 -1.66
CA GLN A 276 -2.97 11.17 -3.05
C GLN A 276 -2.13 10.25 -3.92
N ALA A 277 -2.76 9.62 -4.90
CA ALA A 277 -2.10 8.81 -5.93
C ALA A 277 -2.85 8.91 -7.27
N ILE A 278 -2.14 8.66 -8.36
CA ILE A 278 -2.67 8.54 -9.72
C ILE A 278 -2.55 7.08 -10.13
N VAL A 279 -3.61 6.51 -10.66
CA VAL A 279 -3.64 5.14 -11.21
C VAL A 279 -3.60 5.21 -12.72
N ALA A 280 -2.71 4.44 -13.33
CA ALA A 280 -2.44 4.46 -14.77
C ALA A 280 -2.10 3.08 -15.32
N ASP A 281 -2.15 2.94 -16.66
CA ASP A 281 -1.94 1.68 -17.35
C ASP A 281 -0.55 1.54 -17.99
N SER A 282 0.14 2.64 -18.22
CA SER A 282 1.40 2.58 -18.96
C SER A 282 2.42 3.63 -18.54
N ILE A 283 3.70 3.33 -18.83
CA ILE A 283 4.82 4.26 -18.74
C ILE A 283 5.43 4.41 -20.12
N LYS A 284 5.57 5.65 -20.59
CA LYS A 284 6.23 5.97 -21.87
C LYS A 284 7.21 7.12 -21.65
N ASN A 285 8.45 6.94 -22.07
CA ASN A 285 9.52 7.94 -21.95
C ASN A 285 9.73 8.47 -20.50
N GLY A 286 9.61 7.58 -19.51
CA GLY A 286 9.76 7.97 -18.11
C GLY A 286 8.58 8.74 -17.51
N GLU A 287 7.43 8.77 -18.20
CA GLU A 287 6.21 9.40 -17.71
C GLU A 287 5.05 8.41 -17.68
N ILE A 288 4.20 8.51 -16.67
CA ILE A 288 2.95 7.76 -16.63
C ILE A 288 2.01 8.26 -17.73
N ARG A 289 1.31 7.31 -18.39
CA ARG A 289 0.32 7.57 -19.43
C ARG A 289 -0.92 6.72 -19.19
N ASP A 290 -2.00 7.10 -19.86
CA ASP A 290 -3.27 6.39 -19.77
C ASP A 290 -3.77 6.37 -18.33
N GLU A 291 -3.86 7.57 -17.72
CA GLU A 291 -4.43 7.77 -16.38
C GLU A 291 -5.87 7.25 -16.35
N ARG A 292 -6.17 6.32 -15.43
CA ARG A 292 -7.52 5.79 -15.22
C ARG A 292 -8.33 6.68 -14.27
N PHE A 293 -7.75 6.92 -13.09
CA PHE A 293 -8.37 7.73 -12.04
C PHE A 293 -7.35 8.18 -11.00
N ARG A 294 -7.78 9.11 -10.16
CA ARG A 294 -7.02 9.57 -8.99
C ARG A 294 -7.62 9.04 -7.72
N ILE A 295 -6.78 8.82 -6.72
CA ILE A 295 -7.17 8.44 -5.37
C ILE A 295 -6.80 9.60 -4.46
N ASP A 296 -7.79 10.17 -3.77
CA ASP A 296 -7.63 11.23 -2.78
C ASP A 296 -8.03 10.70 -1.41
N GLY A 297 -7.43 11.24 -0.35
CA GLY A 297 -7.77 10.86 1.02
C GLY A 297 -7.26 9.48 1.44
N ILE A 298 -6.16 8.98 0.85
CA ILE A 298 -5.57 7.68 1.21
C ILE A 298 -5.32 7.62 2.72
N PRO A 299 -5.97 6.68 3.44
CA PRO A 299 -5.77 6.53 4.87
C PRO A 299 -4.42 5.86 5.18
N GLN A 300 -4.02 5.92 6.45
CA GLN A 300 -2.85 5.19 6.93
C GLN A 300 -3.14 3.69 7.00
N THR A 301 -2.09 2.88 6.86
CA THR A 301 -2.15 1.43 7.10
C THR A 301 -1.98 1.12 8.59
N ASP A 302 -2.56 0.01 9.04
CA ASP A 302 -2.32 -0.56 10.38
C ASP A 302 -1.08 -1.46 10.40
N TRP A 303 -0.56 -1.83 9.22
CA TRP A 303 0.65 -2.64 9.12
C TRP A 303 1.87 -1.86 9.59
N ARG A 304 2.76 -2.54 10.31
CA ARG A 304 3.87 -1.91 11.04
C ARG A 304 5.22 -2.39 10.51
N TYR A 305 6.09 -1.44 10.22
CA TYR A 305 7.50 -1.66 9.86
C TYR A 305 8.34 -0.49 10.37
N ASP A 306 9.65 -0.68 10.48
CA ASP A 306 10.58 0.42 10.81
C ASP A 306 11.00 1.14 9.53
N THR A 307 10.67 2.41 9.41
CA THR A 307 10.99 3.25 8.25
C THR A 307 12.50 3.52 8.10
N LYS A 308 13.30 3.19 9.12
CA LYS A 308 14.76 3.34 9.09
C LYS A 308 15.48 2.06 8.67
N ASP A 309 14.75 0.95 8.63
CA ASP A 309 15.28 -0.35 8.27
C ASP A 309 15.21 -0.49 6.73
N PRO A 310 16.37 -0.53 6.04
CA PRO A 310 16.36 -0.60 4.58
C PRO A 310 15.81 -1.95 4.11
N ALA A 311 15.13 -1.94 3.00
CA ALA A 311 14.75 -3.17 2.31
C ALA A 311 16.02 -3.91 1.84
N VAL A 312 16.02 -5.22 1.96
CA VAL A 312 17.17 -6.07 1.58
C VAL A 312 16.80 -6.86 0.34
N TRP A 313 17.65 -6.81 -0.68
CA TRP A 313 17.43 -7.61 -1.87
C TRP A 313 18.72 -8.07 -2.54
N SER A 314 18.77 -9.33 -2.93
CA SER A 314 19.81 -9.93 -3.75
C SER A 314 19.21 -10.70 -4.92
N TRP A 315 19.90 -10.72 -6.05
CA TRP A 315 19.53 -11.55 -7.22
C TRP A 315 20.11 -12.97 -7.17
N ALA A 316 20.66 -13.38 -6.03
CA ALA A 316 21.19 -14.73 -5.82
C ALA A 316 20.08 -15.80 -5.87
N ASP A 317 20.41 -17.02 -6.27
CA ASP A 317 19.49 -18.16 -6.30
C ASP A 317 19.47 -18.91 -4.94
N SER A 318 20.46 -18.68 -4.07
CA SER A 318 20.50 -19.20 -2.68
C SER A 318 21.24 -18.22 -1.76
N GLU A 319 21.04 -18.36 -0.45
CA GLU A 319 21.79 -17.61 0.56
C GLU A 319 23.31 -17.90 0.53
N GLU A 320 23.70 -19.08 0.03
CA GLU A 320 25.10 -19.49 -0.09
C GLU A 320 25.79 -18.87 -1.34
N GLU A 321 25.03 -18.35 -2.31
CA GLU A 321 25.57 -17.70 -3.51
C GLU A 321 25.94 -16.22 -3.33
N GLU A 322 25.91 -15.68 -2.14
CA GLU A 322 26.51 -14.36 -1.82
C GLU A 322 28.05 -14.39 -1.89
N THR A 323 28.64 -15.49 -2.29
CA THR A 323 30.05 -15.47 -2.74
C THR A 323 30.16 -14.52 -3.94
N PRO A 324 31.06 -13.53 -3.87
CA PRO A 324 31.24 -12.58 -4.97
C PRO A 324 31.40 -13.33 -6.28
N GLU A 325 30.63 -12.98 -7.32
CA GLU A 325 30.77 -13.62 -8.63
C GLU A 325 32.24 -13.63 -9.07
N PRO A 326 32.72 -14.69 -9.69
CA PRO A 326 34.12 -14.79 -10.16
C PRO A 326 34.53 -13.56 -11.00
N GLY A 327 33.61 -12.93 -11.72
CA GLY A 327 33.86 -11.70 -12.46
C GLY A 327 34.05 -10.46 -11.61
N SER A 328 33.35 -10.31 -10.49
CA SER A 328 33.53 -9.20 -9.55
C SER A 328 34.78 -9.38 -8.72
N VAL A 329 35.04 -10.59 -8.26
CA VAL A 329 36.30 -10.92 -7.56
C VAL A 329 37.51 -10.70 -8.48
N ALA A 330 37.42 -11.12 -9.74
CA ALA A 330 38.47 -10.86 -10.71
C ALA A 330 38.69 -9.37 -10.98
N TYR A 331 37.63 -8.61 -11.03
CA TYR A 331 37.70 -7.15 -11.15
C TYR A 331 38.32 -6.51 -9.88
N ASP A 332 37.87 -6.89 -8.70
CA ASP A 332 38.36 -6.37 -7.43
C ASP A 332 39.82 -6.69 -7.22
N VAL A 333 40.23 -7.94 -7.52
CA VAL A 333 41.64 -8.36 -7.51
C VAL A 333 42.43 -7.57 -8.56
N ALA A 334 41.92 -7.32 -9.75
CA ALA A 334 42.59 -6.52 -10.75
C ALA A 334 42.76 -5.04 -10.30
N VAL A 335 41.76 -4.44 -9.69
CA VAL A 335 41.86 -3.09 -9.11
C VAL A 335 42.86 -3.07 -7.97
N TRP A 336 42.81 -4.03 -7.06
CA TRP A 336 43.81 -4.19 -5.99
C TRP A 336 45.22 -4.32 -6.55
N THR A 337 45.40 -5.17 -7.58
CA THR A 337 46.70 -5.39 -8.25
C THR A 337 47.21 -4.05 -8.86
N VAL A 338 46.32 -3.27 -9.51
CA VAL A 338 46.70 -1.97 -10.04
C VAL A 338 47.20 -1.06 -8.94
N VAL A 339 46.48 -0.95 -7.83
CA VAL A 339 46.87 -0.04 -6.73
C VAL A 339 48.16 -0.48 -6.09
N ARG A 340 48.35 -1.82 -5.90
CA ARG A 340 49.57 -2.37 -5.35
C ARG A 340 50.79 -2.11 -6.24
N CYS A 341 50.71 -2.45 -7.53
CA CYS A 341 51.76 -2.20 -8.50
C CYS A 341 52.10 -0.71 -8.64
N LYS A 342 51.09 0.16 -8.59
CA LYS A 342 51.31 1.63 -8.64
C LYS A 342 51.97 2.17 -7.39
N LYS A 343 51.65 1.68 -6.21
CA LYS A 343 52.32 1.99 -4.94
C LYS A 343 53.78 1.51 -4.95
N ASP A 344 54.06 0.41 -5.62
CA ASP A 344 55.42 -0.14 -5.81
C ASP A 344 56.18 0.58 -6.95
N GLY A 345 55.63 1.63 -7.56
CA GLY A 345 56.32 2.49 -8.51
C GLY A 345 56.22 2.04 -9.99
N LEU A 346 55.48 0.98 -10.34
CA LEU A 346 55.35 0.49 -11.72
C LEU A 346 54.61 1.51 -12.62
N THR A 347 55.03 1.56 -13.88
CA THR A 347 54.31 2.33 -14.91
C THR A 347 53.00 1.68 -15.31
N ASN A 348 52.11 2.41 -15.94
CA ASN A 348 50.81 1.85 -16.41
C ASN A 348 50.99 0.69 -17.40
N ARG A 349 52.06 0.73 -18.22
CA ARG A 349 52.37 -0.34 -19.19
C ARG A 349 52.93 -1.60 -18.50
N GLU A 350 53.71 -1.43 -17.46
CA GLU A 350 54.22 -2.55 -16.66
C GLU A 350 53.10 -3.20 -15.87
N THR A 351 52.27 -2.41 -15.19
CA THR A 351 51.11 -2.87 -14.43
C THR A 351 50.11 -3.62 -15.31
N ALA A 352 49.90 -3.18 -16.56
CA ALA A 352 49.00 -3.84 -17.52
C ALA A 352 49.42 -5.26 -17.88
N LYS A 353 50.64 -5.70 -17.56
CA LYS A 353 51.10 -7.11 -17.74
C LYS A 353 50.51 -8.05 -16.67
N PHE A 354 50.05 -7.49 -15.54
CA PHE A 354 49.56 -8.28 -14.39
C PHE A 354 48.02 -8.32 -14.30
N VAL A 355 47.31 -7.57 -15.16
CA VAL A 355 45.86 -7.53 -15.20
C VAL A 355 45.35 -7.74 -16.63
N PRO A 356 44.18 -8.33 -16.84
CA PRO A 356 43.61 -8.58 -18.18
C PRO A 356 43.05 -7.31 -18.84
N TYR A 357 43.61 -6.13 -18.55
CA TYR A 357 43.10 -4.84 -18.99
C TYR A 357 44.20 -3.99 -19.62
N SER A 358 43.77 -3.02 -20.43
CA SER A 358 44.71 -2.12 -21.11
C SER A 358 45.40 -1.14 -20.16
N HIS A 359 46.56 -0.62 -20.58
CA HIS A 359 47.29 0.42 -19.84
C HIS A 359 46.48 1.71 -19.63
N GLY A 360 45.52 2.01 -20.50
CA GLY A 360 44.59 3.10 -20.34
C GLY A 360 43.61 2.85 -19.17
N TRP A 361 43.09 1.64 -19.09
CA TRP A 361 42.24 1.22 -17.97
C TRP A 361 42.99 1.30 -16.62
N VAL A 362 44.22 0.83 -16.59
CA VAL A 362 45.09 0.93 -15.41
C VAL A 362 45.25 2.37 -14.96
N GLY A 363 45.52 3.30 -15.91
CA GLY A 363 45.67 4.71 -15.58
C GLY A 363 44.40 5.34 -15.05
N THR A 364 43.21 4.91 -15.54
CA THR A 364 41.92 5.39 -15.06
C THR A 364 41.66 4.92 -13.62
N ARG A 365 41.82 3.61 -13.35
CA ARG A 365 41.61 3.04 -12.00
C ARG A 365 42.57 3.65 -10.96
N TRP A 366 43.83 3.86 -11.31
CA TRP A 366 44.80 4.54 -10.44
C TRP A 366 44.37 5.97 -10.11
N ARG A 367 43.92 6.75 -11.08
CA ARG A 367 43.46 8.12 -10.87
C ARG A 367 42.24 8.16 -9.98
N GLU A 368 41.26 7.30 -10.19
CA GLU A 368 40.06 7.18 -9.36
C GLU A 368 40.41 6.85 -7.90
N TYR A 369 41.40 5.99 -7.68
CA TYR A 369 41.89 5.67 -6.35
C TYR A 369 42.63 6.85 -5.70
N GLU A 370 43.56 7.48 -6.44
CA GLU A 370 44.44 8.53 -5.91
C GLU A 370 43.74 9.86 -5.71
N GLN A 371 42.89 10.28 -6.68
CA GLN A 371 42.25 11.60 -6.68
C GLN A 371 40.83 11.57 -6.10
N ASP A 372 40.04 10.59 -6.46
CA ASP A 372 38.62 10.52 -6.07
C ASP A 372 38.40 9.69 -4.80
N GLY A 373 39.41 9.00 -4.30
CA GLY A 373 39.29 8.12 -3.13
C GLY A 373 38.40 6.89 -3.34
N LYS A 374 38.06 6.58 -4.61
CA LYS A 374 37.27 5.39 -4.99
C LYS A 374 38.07 4.11 -4.77
N HIS A 375 37.36 2.98 -4.71
CA HIS A 375 37.94 1.64 -4.56
C HIS A 375 38.70 1.35 -3.23
N ARG A 376 38.59 2.21 -2.21
CA ARG A 376 39.22 1.98 -0.91
C ARG A 376 38.62 0.77 -0.21
N ASP A 377 37.30 0.63 -0.28
CA ASP A 377 36.58 -0.50 0.32
C ASP A 377 36.93 -1.81 -0.42
N THR A 378 36.98 -1.77 -1.76
CA THR A 378 37.43 -2.90 -2.59
C THR A 378 38.82 -3.39 -2.17
N ILE A 379 39.76 -2.47 -1.95
CA ILE A 379 41.13 -2.82 -1.53
C ILE A 379 41.15 -3.42 -0.14
N SER A 380 40.41 -2.80 0.80
CA SER A 380 40.30 -3.31 2.17
C SER A 380 39.70 -4.73 2.20
N ASN A 381 38.69 -5.00 1.39
CA ASN A 381 38.07 -6.31 1.29
C ASN A 381 39.01 -7.37 0.71
N VAL A 382 39.74 -7.04 -0.36
CA VAL A 382 40.72 -7.98 -0.94
C VAL A 382 41.88 -8.24 0.04
N GLU A 383 42.38 -7.21 0.74
CA GLU A 383 43.42 -7.37 1.75
C GLU A 383 42.97 -8.24 2.93
N ALA A 384 41.69 -8.12 3.34
CA ALA A 384 41.11 -8.95 4.40
C ALA A 384 41.00 -10.45 4.01
N ILE A 385 40.84 -10.74 2.72
CA ILE A 385 40.77 -12.13 2.20
C ILE A 385 42.17 -12.72 2.01
N THR A 386 43.19 -11.89 1.78
CA THR A 386 44.56 -12.30 1.46
C THR A 386 45.50 -12.27 2.65
N ALA A 387 45.07 -11.78 3.81
CA ALA A 387 45.79 -11.79 5.08
C ALA A 387 45.48 -13.03 5.90
#